data_e4e7eec217ee042d7a64a6d13f2cfbe0
#
_entry.id   e4e7eec217ee042d7a64a6d13f2cfbe0
#
_cell.length_a   1.000
_cell.length_b   1.000
_cell.length_c   1.000
_cell.angle_alpha   90.00
_cell.angle_beta   90.00
_cell.angle_gamma   90.00
#
_symmetry.space_group_name_H-M   'P 1'
#
loop_
_entity.id
_entity.type
_entity.pdbx_description
1 polymer ?
#
loop_
_entity_poly.entity_id
_entity_poly.type
_entity_poly.pdbx_seq_one_letter_code
_entity_poly.pdbx_strand_id
1 'polypeptide(L)'
;MQAPPLFRHRPRAFQIIFGGVVPFVFGAILGVVLGISAGAYWGLTAIAAIGGFLAGFEHQDGWGGADRGLVGGGLFGAGILIAHAIAGTHAKVSLGSFPPLLIVIDAFFGIFLGAAGGRLARALRERAAVAGRVDAVED
;
A
#
# COMPACT_ATOMS: atom_id res chain seq x y z
N MET A 1 -4.26 24.96 6.64
CA MET A 1 -4.16 23.87 5.63
C MET A 1 -5.37 22.95 5.82
N GLN A 2 -6.20 22.77 4.78
CA GLN A 2 -7.30 21.79 4.85
C GLN A 2 -6.72 20.36 4.76
N ALA A 3 -7.20 19.48 5.66
CA ALA A 3 -6.80 18.06 5.59
C ALA A 3 -7.25 17.45 4.24
N PRO A 4 -6.44 16.61 3.61
CA PRO A 4 -6.80 15.98 2.35
C PRO A 4 -8.09 15.16 2.52
N PRO A 5 -8.96 15.13 1.49
CA PRO A 5 -10.21 14.37 1.57
C PRO A 5 -9.92 12.88 1.76
N LEU A 6 -10.69 12.23 2.63
CA LEU A 6 -10.56 10.80 2.89
C LEU A 6 -10.83 9.98 1.62
N PHE A 7 -10.15 8.85 1.48
CA PHE A 7 -10.24 7.95 0.32
C PHE A 7 -11.69 7.60 -0.06
N ARG A 8 -12.53 7.30 0.94
CA ARG A 8 -13.94 6.96 0.75
C ARG A 8 -14.80 8.08 0.17
N HIS A 9 -14.36 9.33 0.29
CA HIS A 9 -15.06 10.51 -0.24
C HIS A 9 -14.62 10.87 -1.66
N ARG A 10 -13.64 10.14 -2.20
CA ARG A 10 -13.19 10.34 -3.58
C ARG A 10 -14.12 9.64 -4.58
N PRO A 11 -14.14 10.07 -5.85
CA PRO A 11 -14.92 9.40 -6.90
C PRO A 11 -14.60 7.90 -6.98
N ARG A 12 -15.61 7.07 -7.32
CA ARG A 12 -15.43 5.61 -7.45
C ARG A 12 -14.30 5.23 -8.40
N ALA A 13 -14.16 5.94 -9.52
CA ALA A 13 -13.07 5.71 -10.47
C ALA A 13 -11.70 5.85 -9.80
N PHE A 14 -11.51 6.89 -8.97
CA PHE A 14 -10.27 7.10 -8.21
C PHE A 14 -10.03 5.93 -7.23
N GLN A 15 -11.07 5.49 -6.53
CA GLN A 15 -10.95 4.38 -5.58
C GLN A 15 -10.55 3.07 -6.28
N ILE A 16 -11.11 2.77 -7.45
CA ILE A 16 -10.77 1.58 -8.23
C ILE A 16 -9.34 1.68 -8.76
N ILE A 17 -8.96 2.82 -9.33
CA ILE A 17 -7.63 3.03 -9.90
C ILE A 17 -6.56 2.91 -8.80
N PHE A 18 -6.64 3.73 -7.78
CA PHE A 18 -5.62 3.76 -6.72
C PHE A 18 -5.77 2.62 -5.71
N GLY A 19 -6.99 2.04 -5.59
CA GLY A 19 -7.30 0.89 -4.74
C GLY A 19 -6.90 -0.45 -5.32
N GLY A 20 -6.98 -0.58 -6.64
CA GLY A 20 -6.82 -1.85 -7.32
C GLY A 20 -5.80 -1.80 -8.45
N VAL A 21 -6.03 -0.95 -9.45
CA VAL A 21 -5.21 -0.95 -10.68
C VAL A 21 -3.77 -0.59 -10.39
N VAL A 22 -3.50 0.46 -9.61
CA VAL A 22 -2.14 0.91 -9.32
C VAL A 22 -1.33 -0.15 -8.57
N PRO A 23 -1.80 -0.77 -7.46
CA PRO A 23 -1.06 -1.85 -6.82
C PRO A 23 -0.79 -3.03 -7.76
N PHE A 24 -1.79 -3.44 -8.54
CA PHE A 24 -1.64 -4.55 -9.47
C PHE A 24 -0.60 -4.26 -10.56
N VAL A 25 -0.67 -3.09 -11.22
CA VAL A 25 0.27 -2.69 -12.28
C VAL A 25 1.69 -2.54 -11.71
N PHE A 26 1.81 -1.95 -10.53
CA PHE A 26 3.11 -1.83 -9.87
C PHE A 26 3.70 -3.21 -9.52
N GLY A 27 2.87 -4.14 -9.03
CA GLY A 27 3.26 -5.53 -8.84
C GLY A 27 3.68 -6.20 -10.16
N ALA A 28 2.96 -5.96 -11.25
CA ALA A 28 3.31 -6.50 -12.56
C ALA A 28 4.69 -5.99 -13.05
N ILE A 29 5.00 -4.71 -12.81
CA ILE A 29 6.35 -4.18 -13.08
C ILE A 29 7.41 -4.94 -12.28
N LEU A 30 7.17 -5.16 -10.99
CA LEU A 30 8.08 -5.95 -10.15
C LEU A 30 8.23 -7.40 -10.64
N GLY A 31 7.15 -8.00 -11.12
CA GLY A 31 7.17 -9.35 -11.69
C GLY A 31 8.13 -9.48 -12.89
N VAL A 32 8.16 -8.48 -13.76
CA VAL A 32 9.14 -8.40 -14.86
C VAL A 32 10.56 -8.18 -14.30
N VAL A 33 10.71 -7.21 -13.38
CA VAL A 33 12.00 -6.86 -12.78
C VAL A 33 12.60 -8.01 -11.97
N LEU A 34 11.77 -8.88 -11.38
CA LEU A 34 12.19 -10.08 -10.67
C LEU A 34 13.08 -11.00 -11.52
N GLY A 35 12.84 -11.09 -12.82
CA GLY A 35 13.67 -11.85 -13.76
C GLY A 35 14.93 -11.11 -14.24
N ILE A 36 15.05 -9.81 -13.93
CA ILE A 36 16.15 -8.97 -14.45
C ILE A 36 17.19 -8.71 -13.35
N SER A 37 16.78 -8.22 -12.18
CA SER A 37 17.70 -7.77 -11.12
C SER A 37 17.09 -7.91 -9.73
N ALA A 38 17.78 -8.63 -8.85
CA ALA A 38 17.41 -8.75 -7.46
C ALA A 38 17.46 -7.40 -6.72
N GLY A 39 18.48 -6.58 -6.98
CA GLY A 39 18.61 -5.26 -6.35
C GLY A 39 17.48 -4.30 -6.75
N ALA A 40 17.13 -4.27 -8.04
CA ALA A 40 16.01 -3.45 -8.51
C ALA A 40 14.67 -3.94 -7.94
N TYR A 41 14.46 -5.27 -7.86
CA TYR A 41 13.27 -5.85 -7.24
C TYR A 41 13.09 -5.39 -5.78
N TRP A 42 14.14 -5.50 -4.96
CA TRP A 42 14.08 -5.07 -3.56
C TRP A 42 13.92 -3.56 -3.40
N GLY A 43 14.56 -2.77 -4.27
CA GLY A 43 14.39 -1.31 -4.28
C GLY A 43 12.94 -0.90 -4.57
N LEU A 44 12.32 -1.50 -5.58
CA LEU A 44 10.91 -1.24 -5.92
C LEU A 44 9.96 -1.79 -4.85
N THR A 45 10.28 -2.93 -4.21
CA THR A 45 9.52 -3.44 -3.07
C THR A 45 9.51 -2.46 -1.91
N ALA A 46 10.66 -1.84 -1.60
CA ALA A 46 10.73 -0.80 -0.57
C ALA A 46 9.86 0.43 -0.93
N ILE A 47 9.86 0.86 -2.19
CA ILE A 47 8.99 1.94 -2.67
C ILE A 47 7.51 1.54 -2.54
N ALA A 48 7.15 0.30 -2.87
CA ALA A 48 5.79 -0.22 -2.69
C ALA A 48 5.37 -0.20 -1.21
N ALA A 49 6.26 -0.58 -0.30
CA ALA A 49 6.01 -0.55 1.14
C ALA A 49 5.72 0.87 1.65
N ILE A 50 6.53 1.86 1.22
CA ILE A 50 6.30 3.27 1.53
C ILE A 50 4.94 3.72 0.97
N GLY A 51 4.64 3.37 -0.29
CA GLY A 51 3.34 3.68 -0.91
C GLY A 51 2.16 3.08 -0.17
N GLY A 52 2.27 1.83 0.27
CA GLY A 52 1.24 1.15 1.07
C GLY A 52 1.01 1.82 2.43
N PHE A 53 2.08 2.23 3.11
CA PHE A 53 2.00 2.99 4.36
C PHE A 53 1.32 4.35 4.14
N LEU A 54 1.72 5.11 3.11
CA LEU A 54 1.15 6.41 2.79
C LEU A 54 -0.32 6.30 2.38
N ALA A 55 -0.72 5.25 1.67
CA ALA A 55 -2.12 5.00 1.33
C ALA A 55 -3.00 4.83 2.57
N GLY A 56 -2.45 4.35 3.68
CA GLY A 56 -3.12 4.29 4.98
C GLY A 56 -3.52 5.65 5.53
N PHE A 57 -2.78 6.72 5.24
CA PHE A 57 -3.07 8.10 5.72
C PHE A 57 -4.39 8.66 5.18
N GLU A 58 -4.87 8.17 4.05
CA GLU A 58 -6.15 8.59 3.48
C GLU A 58 -7.37 7.98 4.20
N HIS A 59 -7.16 7.19 5.28
CA HIS A 59 -8.21 6.54 6.04
C HIS A 59 -8.40 7.21 7.41
N GLN A 60 -9.60 7.04 7.99
CA GLN A 60 -9.93 7.65 9.29
C GLN A 60 -9.21 6.97 10.45
N ASP A 61 -8.96 5.66 10.32
CA ASP A 61 -8.41 4.81 11.36
C ASP A 61 -7.54 3.69 10.77
N GLY A 62 -6.99 2.87 11.67
CA GLY A 62 -6.15 1.73 11.28
C GLY A 62 -6.92 0.61 10.57
N TRP A 63 -8.23 0.45 10.82
CA TRP A 63 -9.02 -0.60 10.16
C TRP A 63 -9.25 -0.30 8.68
N GLY A 64 -9.66 0.93 8.36
CA GLY A 64 -9.77 1.34 6.96
C GLY A 64 -8.45 1.23 6.20
N GLY A 65 -7.33 1.57 6.86
CA GLY A 65 -5.99 1.36 6.32
C GLY A 65 -5.66 -0.12 6.12
N ALA A 66 -6.03 -0.98 7.07
CA ALA A 66 -5.82 -2.44 6.99
C ALA A 66 -6.57 -3.07 5.81
N ASP A 67 -7.86 -2.75 5.65
CA ASP A 67 -8.69 -3.24 4.54
C ASP A 67 -8.11 -2.82 3.18
N ARG A 68 -7.70 -1.58 3.09
CA ARG A 68 -7.02 -1.04 1.91
C ARG A 68 -5.73 -1.79 1.62
N GLY A 69 -4.94 -2.04 2.66
CA GLY A 69 -3.67 -2.74 2.57
C GLY A 69 -3.83 -4.21 2.18
N LEU A 70 -4.86 -4.89 2.70
CA LEU A 70 -5.20 -6.27 2.34
C LEU A 70 -5.44 -6.38 0.82
N VAL A 71 -6.33 -5.54 0.29
CA VAL A 71 -6.67 -5.56 -1.13
C VAL A 71 -5.47 -5.14 -1.99
N GLY A 72 -4.81 -4.04 -1.63
CA GLY A 72 -3.65 -3.53 -2.36
C GLY A 72 -2.47 -4.50 -2.36
N GLY A 73 -2.13 -5.07 -1.20
CA GLY A 73 -1.05 -6.06 -1.07
C GLY A 73 -1.34 -7.36 -1.82
N GLY A 74 -2.57 -7.88 -1.72
CA GLY A 74 -2.97 -9.08 -2.47
C GLY A 74 -2.91 -8.87 -3.99
N LEU A 75 -3.40 -7.73 -4.49
CA LEU A 75 -3.32 -7.39 -5.92
C LEU A 75 -1.88 -7.14 -6.38
N PHE A 76 -1.05 -6.53 -5.55
CA PHE A 76 0.37 -6.34 -5.80
C PHE A 76 1.10 -7.69 -5.95
N GLY A 77 0.94 -8.61 -5.00
CA GLY A 77 1.51 -9.95 -5.07
C GLY A 77 1.01 -10.75 -6.27
N ALA A 78 -0.29 -10.66 -6.58
CA ALA A 78 -0.86 -11.29 -7.78
C ALA A 78 -0.25 -10.72 -9.07
N GLY A 79 -0.05 -9.40 -9.14
CA GLY A 79 0.61 -8.71 -10.25
C GLY A 79 2.03 -9.24 -10.47
N ILE A 80 2.81 -9.39 -9.39
CA ILE A 80 4.18 -9.96 -9.45
C ILE A 80 4.15 -11.34 -10.09
N LEU A 81 3.33 -12.25 -9.56
CA LEU A 81 3.31 -13.64 -10.03
C LEU A 81 2.82 -13.77 -11.48
N ILE A 82 1.75 -13.08 -11.84
CA ILE A 82 1.18 -13.12 -13.18
C ILE A 82 2.19 -12.59 -14.21
N ALA A 83 2.76 -11.41 -13.95
CA ALA A 83 3.70 -10.81 -14.89
C ALA A 83 5.00 -11.60 -15.00
N HIS A 84 5.50 -12.18 -13.88
CA HIS A 84 6.67 -13.03 -13.90
C HIS A 84 6.42 -14.32 -14.69
N ALA A 85 5.25 -14.95 -14.52
CA ALA A 85 4.85 -16.13 -15.28
C ALA A 85 4.74 -15.84 -16.79
N ILE A 86 4.17 -14.70 -17.16
CA ILE A 86 4.07 -14.27 -18.56
C ILE A 86 5.44 -13.96 -19.15
N ALA A 87 6.34 -13.33 -18.38
CA ALA A 87 7.69 -13.01 -18.83
C ALA A 87 8.55 -14.26 -19.07
N GLY A 88 8.24 -15.39 -18.44
CA GLY A 88 8.91 -16.67 -18.64
C GLY A 88 10.39 -16.66 -18.26
N THR A 89 10.82 -15.74 -17.41
CA THR A 89 12.21 -15.56 -16.98
C THR A 89 12.49 -16.32 -15.68
N HIS A 90 13.76 -16.56 -15.38
CA HIS A 90 14.17 -17.12 -14.10
C HIS A 90 14.22 -16.04 -13.03
N ALA A 91 13.51 -16.26 -11.93
CA ALA A 91 13.50 -15.34 -10.80
C ALA A 91 14.92 -15.17 -10.20
N LYS A 92 15.36 -13.92 -10.05
CA LYS A 92 16.63 -13.55 -9.39
C LYS A 92 16.53 -13.53 -7.87
N VAL A 93 15.30 -13.61 -7.34
CA VAL A 93 14.99 -13.73 -5.91
C VAL A 93 14.14 -14.99 -5.73
N SER A 94 14.43 -15.78 -4.71
CA SER A 94 13.65 -17.01 -4.45
C SER A 94 12.22 -16.66 -4.08
N LEU A 95 11.27 -17.28 -4.77
CA LEU A 95 9.83 -17.22 -4.46
C LEU A 95 9.39 -18.34 -3.51
N GLY A 96 10.34 -19.12 -2.98
CA GLY A 96 10.07 -20.30 -2.17
C GLY A 96 9.53 -21.49 -2.99
N SER A 97 9.16 -22.55 -2.28
CA SER A 97 8.63 -23.79 -2.89
C SER A 97 7.16 -23.66 -3.34
N PHE A 98 6.44 -22.66 -2.84
CA PHE A 98 5.05 -22.40 -3.18
C PHE A 98 4.84 -20.91 -3.51
N PRO A 99 5.11 -20.51 -4.76
CA PRO A 99 5.03 -19.09 -5.17
C PRO A 99 3.72 -18.38 -4.84
N PRO A 100 2.52 -19.00 -4.90
CA PRO A 100 1.28 -18.33 -4.51
C PRO A 100 1.25 -17.78 -3.08
N LEU A 101 2.11 -18.30 -2.19
CA LEU A 101 2.24 -17.78 -0.83
C LEU A 101 2.68 -16.30 -0.81
N LEU A 102 3.36 -15.83 -1.85
CA LEU A 102 3.74 -14.42 -1.98
C LEU A 102 2.52 -13.49 -1.91
N ILE A 103 1.38 -13.86 -2.53
CA ILE A 103 0.15 -13.07 -2.48
C ILE A 103 -0.32 -12.90 -1.03
N VAL A 104 -0.27 -13.98 -0.26
CA VAL A 104 -0.67 -13.98 1.15
C VAL A 104 0.27 -13.13 1.98
N ILE A 105 1.57 -13.27 1.78
CA ILE A 105 2.61 -12.48 2.46
C ILE A 105 2.42 -11.00 2.16
N ASP A 106 2.28 -10.62 0.90
CA ASP A 106 2.11 -9.22 0.49
C ASP A 106 0.78 -8.64 1.01
N ALA A 107 -0.29 -9.44 1.06
CA ALA A 107 -1.56 -9.04 1.67
C ALA A 107 -1.39 -8.74 3.16
N PHE A 108 -0.68 -9.61 3.91
CA PHE A 108 -0.38 -9.36 5.33
C PHE A 108 0.50 -8.12 5.53
N PHE A 109 1.57 -7.96 4.76
CA PHE A 109 2.38 -6.75 4.80
C PHE A 109 1.53 -5.51 4.50
N GLY A 110 0.65 -5.58 3.51
CA GLY A 110 -0.28 -4.51 3.18
C GLY A 110 -1.18 -4.14 4.37
N ILE A 111 -1.75 -5.13 5.07
CA ILE A 111 -2.55 -4.92 6.29
C ILE A 111 -1.74 -4.13 7.32
N PHE A 112 -0.53 -4.58 7.64
CA PHE A 112 0.31 -3.92 8.65
C PHE A 112 0.68 -2.49 8.26
N LEU A 113 1.13 -2.27 7.03
CA LEU A 113 1.52 -0.95 6.54
C LEU A 113 0.32 0.00 6.48
N GLY A 114 -0.80 -0.44 5.94
CA GLY A 114 -2.02 0.35 5.86
C GLY A 114 -2.59 0.68 7.24
N ALA A 115 -2.61 -0.30 8.17
CA ALA A 115 -3.04 -0.07 9.54
C ALA A 115 -2.15 0.93 10.29
N ALA A 116 -0.82 0.79 10.12
CA ALA A 116 0.16 1.70 10.74
C ALA A 116 -0.01 3.13 10.21
N GLY A 117 -0.15 3.30 8.88
CA GLY A 117 -0.41 4.59 8.25
C GLY A 117 -1.71 5.22 8.75
N GLY A 118 -2.80 4.46 8.80
CA GLY A 118 -4.11 4.94 9.28
C GLY A 118 -4.10 5.34 10.76
N ARG A 119 -3.42 4.57 11.62
CA ARG A 119 -3.26 4.90 13.04
C ARG A 119 -2.44 6.18 13.23
N LEU A 120 -1.34 6.32 12.52
CA LEU A 120 -0.51 7.52 12.62
C LEU A 120 -1.27 8.74 12.12
N ALA A 121 -1.97 8.65 11.01
CA ALA A 121 -2.79 9.73 10.49
C ALA A 121 -3.86 10.17 11.48
N ARG A 122 -4.52 9.21 12.16
CA ARG A 122 -5.50 9.51 13.22
C ARG A 122 -4.85 10.26 14.39
N ALA A 123 -3.71 9.75 14.90
CA ALA A 123 -3.01 10.37 16.01
C ALA A 123 -2.57 11.81 15.71
N LEU A 124 -2.11 12.07 14.47
CA LEU A 124 -1.74 13.42 14.04
C LEU A 124 -2.96 14.37 13.97
N ARG A 125 -4.10 13.89 13.48
CA ARG A 125 -5.35 14.69 13.45
C ARG A 125 -5.86 15.01 14.84
N GLU A 126 -5.84 14.06 15.77
CA GLU A 126 -6.24 14.28 17.17
C GLU A 126 -5.35 15.33 17.85
N ARG A 127 -4.04 15.27 17.65
CA ARG A 127 -3.09 16.27 18.16
C ARG A 127 -3.36 17.66 17.59
N ALA A 128 -3.58 17.76 16.28
CA ALA A 128 -3.89 19.04 15.62
C ALA A 128 -5.21 19.64 16.13
N ALA A 129 -6.22 18.80 16.39
CA ALA A 129 -7.50 19.26 16.94
C ALA A 129 -7.39 19.77 18.39
N VAL A 130 -6.51 19.20 19.20
CA VAL A 130 -6.23 19.68 20.57
C VAL A 130 -5.51 21.02 20.54
N ALA A 131 -4.47 21.15 19.71
CA ALA A 131 -3.72 22.39 19.57
C ALA A 131 -4.62 23.57 19.15
N GLY A 132 -5.46 23.37 18.12
CA GLY A 132 -6.37 24.41 17.65
C GLY A 132 -7.47 24.82 18.67
N ARG A 133 -7.78 23.95 19.67
CA ARG A 133 -8.70 24.34 20.76
C ARG A 133 -8.01 25.18 21.83
N VAL A 134 -6.73 24.95 22.07
CA VAL A 134 -5.96 25.74 23.04
C VAL A 134 -5.83 27.19 22.54
N ASP A 135 -5.47 27.36 21.27
CA ASP A 135 -5.33 28.68 20.66
C ASP A 135 -6.66 29.48 20.69
N ALA A 136 -7.81 28.79 20.48
CA ALA A 136 -9.14 29.42 20.46
C ALA A 136 -9.68 29.82 21.87
N VAL A 137 -9.03 29.40 22.95
CA VAL A 137 -9.39 29.75 24.33
C VAL A 137 -8.54 30.91 24.84
N GLU A 138 -7.41 31.19 24.22
CA GLU A 138 -6.50 32.30 24.60
C GLU A 138 -6.84 33.62 23.89
N ASP A 139 -7.69 33.60 22.86
CA ASP A 139 -8.22 34.77 22.16
C ASP A 139 -9.60 35.20 22.77
#